data_f60390747aedfd75016647048ba55b3e
#
_entry.id   f60390747aedfd75016647048ba55b3e
#
_cell.length_a   1.000
_cell.length_b   1.000
_cell.length_c   1.000
_cell.angle_alpha   90.00
_cell.angle_beta   90.00
_cell.angle_gamma   90.00
#
_symmetry.space_group_name_H-M   'P 1'
#
loop_
_entity.id
_entity.type
_entity.pdbx_description
1 polymer ?
#
loop_
_entity_poly.entity_id
_entity_poly.type
_entity_poly.pdbx_seq_one_letter_code
_entity_poly.pdbx_strand_id
1 'polypeptide(L)'
;FAFFLFQFVSLAGWLSKAAAGALSAKTFDPSRRDLFRYAAYAAGSLPFFAATYGVAAGRLNYKIEKVEVPIVGLPKGLDGMRIVQLSDLHIGEFMPREEIARAVNMANSLKPDVAVVTGDFVSGEHDPLEDCVAEISKLRAPLGTWGCNGNHEIYAGAENAAEQLFQQYGMKLLRQENTELNFRGERLN
;
A
#
# COMPACT_ATOMS: atom_id res chain seq x y z
N PHE A 1 20.09 2.33 -6.38
CA PHE A 1 20.53 2.49 -4.98
C PHE A 1 22.02 2.84 -4.91
N ALA A 2 22.92 2.05 -5.56
CA ALA A 2 24.38 2.26 -5.55
C ALA A 2 24.81 3.64 -6.07
N PHE A 3 24.14 4.18 -7.10
CA PHE A 3 24.44 5.49 -7.68
C PHE A 3 24.17 6.63 -6.68
N PHE A 4 23.06 6.58 -5.95
CA PHE A 4 22.74 7.57 -4.92
C PHE A 4 23.70 7.49 -3.72
N LEU A 5 24.09 6.28 -3.32
CA LEU A 5 25.07 6.06 -2.27
C LEU A 5 26.44 6.66 -2.63
N PHE A 6 26.86 6.45 -3.89
CA PHE A 6 28.14 7.01 -4.40
C PHE A 6 28.11 8.55 -4.45
N GLN A 7 27.01 9.15 -4.89
CA GLN A 7 26.83 10.60 -4.89
C GLN A 7 26.84 11.17 -3.46
N PHE A 8 26.22 10.47 -2.52
CA PHE A 8 26.18 10.88 -1.12
C PHE A 8 27.57 10.83 -0.46
N VAL A 9 28.34 9.76 -0.72
CA VAL A 9 29.73 9.62 -0.24
C VAL A 9 30.63 10.67 -0.87
N SER A 10 30.46 10.96 -2.17
CA SER A 10 31.23 11.98 -2.88
C SER A 10 30.95 13.39 -2.36
N LEU A 11 29.68 13.71 -2.09
CA LEU A 11 29.26 15.00 -1.51
C LEU A 11 29.77 15.15 -0.07
N ALA A 12 29.69 14.10 0.73
CA ALA A 12 30.22 14.09 2.10
C ALA A 12 31.75 14.27 2.12
N GLY A 13 32.46 13.63 1.17
CA GLY A 13 33.90 13.78 0.99
C GLY A 13 34.28 15.19 0.53
N TRP A 14 33.50 15.82 -0.35
CA TRP A 14 33.72 17.20 -0.80
C TRP A 14 33.45 18.21 0.34
N LEU A 15 32.36 18.04 1.09
CA LEU A 15 32.02 18.86 2.25
C LEU A 15 33.07 18.76 3.35
N SER A 16 33.63 17.58 3.59
CA SER A 16 34.68 17.38 4.59
C SER A 16 35.99 18.08 4.19
N LYS A 17 36.36 18.04 2.90
CA LYS A 17 37.53 18.75 2.36
C LYS A 17 37.35 20.27 2.37
N ALA A 18 36.17 20.77 2.02
CA ALA A 18 35.85 22.19 2.06
C ALA A 18 35.88 22.71 3.52
N ALA A 19 35.34 21.94 4.45
CA ALA A 19 35.42 22.26 5.90
C ALA A 19 36.87 22.25 6.44
N ALA A 20 37.68 21.28 6.02
CA ALA A 20 39.11 21.19 6.42
C ALA A 20 39.92 22.35 5.85
N GLY A 21 39.67 22.81 4.61
CA GLY A 21 40.31 23.96 4.01
C GLY A 21 39.94 25.31 4.68
N ALA A 22 38.70 25.45 5.13
CA ALA A 22 38.24 26.63 5.85
C ALA A 22 38.78 26.71 7.29
N LEU A 23 39.21 25.60 7.87
CA LEU A 23 39.73 25.47 9.24
C LEU A 23 41.23 25.75 9.37
N SER A 24 41.95 25.94 8.24
CA SER A 24 43.41 26.11 8.25
C SER A 24 43.91 27.54 8.60
N ALA A 25 43.03 28.46 8.89
CA ALA A 25 43.44 29.83 9.26
C ALA A 25 42.58 30.37 10.41
N LYS A 26 43.18 30.38 11.58
CA LYS A 26 42.87 31.13 12.80
C LYS A 26 42.37 30.33 14.00
N THR A 27 43.15 30.50 15.07
CA THR A 27 42.84 30.22 16.50
C THR A 27 41.79 29.15 16.76
N PHE A 28 42.30 27.99 17.14
CA PHE A 28 41.56 26.81 17.55
C PHE A 28 40.62 27.14 18.75
N ASP A 29 39.33 27.27 18.48
CA ASP A 29 38.28 27.39 19.49
C ASP A 29 37.60 26.01 19.64
N PRO A 30 37.81 25.28 20.75
CA PRO A 30 37.22 23.96 20.96
C PRO A 30 35.67 23.96 20.91
N SER A 31 35.06 25.06 21.36
CA SER A 31 33.58 25.18 21.39
C SER A 31 32.97 25.27 20.00
N ARG A 32 33.66 25.93 19.06
CA ARG A 32 33.23 25.97 17.64
C ARG A 32 33.36 24.59 16.97
N ARG A 33 34.42 23.86 17.26
CA ARG A 33 34.59 22.49 16.70
C ARG A 33 33.49 21.57 17.18
N ASP A 34 33.16 21.61 18.45
CA ASP A 34 32.08 20.80 19.02
C ASP A 34 30.72 21.20 18.44
N LEU A 35 30.46 22.47 18.26
CA LEU A 35 29.25 22.95 17.58
C LEU A 35 29.13 22.38 16.16
N PHE A 36 30.20 22.47 15.34
CA PHE A 36 30.18 21.92 13.99
C PHE A 36 30.04 20.39 13.99
N ARG A 37 30.65 19.71 14.94
CA ARG A 37 30.51 18.25 15.08
C ARG A 37 29.07 17.85 15.40
N TYR A 38 28.44 18.51 16.37
CA TYR A 38 27.03 18.26 16.71
C TYR A 38 26.08 18.66 15.59
N ALA A 39 26.34 19.75 14.91
CA ALA A 39 25.57 20.18 13.74
C ALA A 39 25.68 19.13 12.60
N ALA A 40 26.86 18.59 12.36
CA ALA A 40 27.06 17.52 11.37
C ALA A 40 26.34 16.22 11.77
N TYR A 41 26.37 15.84 13.05
CA TYR A 41 25.61 14.69 13.54
C TYR A 41 24.11 14.91 13.42
N ALA A 42 23.60 16.08 13.77
CA ALA A 42 22.19 16.43 13.64
C ALA A 42 21.76 16.39 12.15
N ALA A 43 22.52 17.03 11.27
CA ALA A 43 22.24 17.02 9.83
C ALA A 43 22.30 15.61 9.22
N GLY A 44 23.29 14.81 9.62
CA GLY A 44 23.45 13.43 9.18
C GLY A 44 22.36 12.49 9.68
N SER A 45 21.73 12.80 10.82
CA SER A 45 20.64 11.98 11.38
C SER A 45 19.27 12.31 10.78
N LEU A 46 19.06 13.48 10.18
CA LEU A 46 17.78 13.91 9.61
C LEU A 46 17.17 12.91 8.61
N PRO A 47 17.92 12.33 7.65
CA PRO A 47 17.37 11.35 6.71
C PRO A 47 16.82 10.11 7.41
N PHE A 48 17.49 9.66 8.48
CA PHE A 48 17.05 8.50 9.26
C PHE A 48 15.78 8.78 10.05
N PHE A 49 15.66 9.96 10.64
CA PHE A 49 14.43 10.39 11.31
C PHE A 49 13.29 10.55 10.30
N ALA A 50 13.53 11.14 9.13
CA ALA A 50 12.53 11.29 8.09
C ALA A 50 12.05 9.92 7.56
N ALA A 51 12.97 8.99 7.31
CA ALA A 51 12.65 7.64 6.89
C ALA A 51 11.84 6.89 7.96
N THR A 52 12.27 6.95 9.22
CA THR A 52 11.56 6.31 10.34
C THR A 52 10.16 6.88 10.50
N TYR A 53 10.01 8.21 10.42
CA TYR A 53 8.71 8.85 10.47
C TYR A 53 7.83 8.44 9.28
N GLY A 54 8.37 8.40 8.07
CA GLY A 54 7.66 7.96 6.86
C GLY A 54 7.14 6.53 6.99
N VAL A 55 7.96 5.62 7.48
CA VAL A 55 7.56 4.23 7.71
C VAL A 55 6.56 4.11 8.86
N ALA A 56 6.80 4.77 9.99
CA ALA A 56 5.95 4.62 11.18
C ALA A 56 4.59 5.32 11.05
N ALA A 57 4.57 6.52 10.46
CA ALA A 57 3.36 7.34 10.36
C ALA A 57 2.65 7.20 9.00
N GLY A 58 3.42 7.08 7.90
CA GLY A 58 2.86 7.02 6.54
C GLY A 58 2.21 5.69 6.24
N ARG A 59 2.86 4.57 6.62
CA ARG A 59 2.40 3.22 6.32
C ARG A 59 1.01 2.89 6.89
N LEU A 60 0.71 3.40 8.08
CA LEU A 60 -0.53 3.09 8.79
C LEU A 60 -1.63 4.15 8.62
N ASN A 61 -1.38 5.17 7.81
CA ASN A 61 -2.33 6.24 7.56
C ASN A 61 -3.25 5.92 6.38
N TYR A 62 -4.09 4.90 6.53
CA TYR A 62 -5.08 4.56 5.52
C TYR A 62 -6.11 5.67 5.35
N LYS A 63 -6.44 5.97 4.11
CA LYS A 63 -7.45 6.98 3.75
C LYS A 63 -8.52 6.35 2.89
N ILE A 64 -9.76 6.71 3.16
CA ILE A 64 -10.87 6.40 2.28
C ILE A 64 -10.92 7.50 1.22
N GLU A 65 -10.73 7.10 -0.03
CA GLU A 65 -10.95 7.98 -1.18
C GLU A 65 -12.35 7.71 -1.74
N LYS A 66 -13.13 8.77 -1.89
CA LYS A 66 -14.47 8.69 -2.47
C LYS A 66 -14.45 9.31 -3.84
N VAL A 67 -14.82 8.51 -4.83
CA VAL A 67 -14.88 8.94 -6.23
C VAL A 67 -16.33 8.80 -6.70
N GLU A 68 -16.89 9.89 -7.22
CA GLU A 68 -18.18 9.85 -7.91
C GLU A 68 -17.92 9.65 -9.41
N VAL A 69 -18.56 8.63 -9.99
CA VAL A 69 -18.41 8.28 -11.40
C VAL A 69 -19.69 8.65 -12.14
N PRO A 70 -19.75 9.80 -12.81
CA PRO A 70 -20.92 10.18 -13.58
C PRO A 70 -20.98 9.36 -14.88
N ILE A 71 -22.07 8.60 -15.07
CA ILE A 71 -22.29 7.78 -16.26
C ILE A 71 -23.52 8.30 -16.99
N VAL A 72 -23.32 8.78 -18.22
CA VAL A 72 -24.42 9.26 -19.07
C VAL A 72 -25.30 8.09 -19.47
N GLY A 73 -26.61 8.21 -19.23
CA GLY A 73 -27.57 7.16 -19.56
C GLY A 73 -27.62 6.00 -18.57
N LEU A 74 -27.02 6.14 -17.39
CA LEU A 74 -27.12 5.14 -16.33
C LEU A 74 -28.61 4.89 -15.98
N PRO A 75 -29.07 3.63 -15.94
CA PRO A 75 -30.39 3.29 -15.44
C PRO A 75 -30.61 3.83 -14.03
N LYS A 76 -31.80 4.39 -13.76
CA LYS A 76 -32.09 5.02 -12.46
C LYS A 76 -31.94 4.09 -11.27
N GLY A 77 -32.16 2.79 -11.46
CA GLY A 77 -31.98 1.80 -10.41
C GLY A 77 -30.52 1.62 -9.97
N LEU A 78 -29.56 1.90 -10.86
CA LEU A 78 -28.12 1.83 -10.56
C LEU A 78 -27.56 3.11 -9.93
N ASP A 79 -28.32 4.21 -9.98
CA ASP A 79 -27.88 5.48 -9.39
C ASP A 79 -27.68 5.34 -7.87
N GLY A 80 -26.55 5.84 -7.39
CA GLY A 80 -26.15 5.77 -5.99
C GLY A 80 -25.67 4.38 -5.53
N MET A 81 -25.43 3.42 -6.45
CA MET A 81 -24.76 2.15 -6.12
C MET A 81 -23.36 2.42 -5.58
N ARG A 82 -23.01 1.77 -4.47
CA ARG A 82 -21.71 1.92 -3.82
C ARG A 82 -20.86 0.69 -4.06
N ILE A 83 -19.70 0.92 -4.66
CA ILE A 83 -18.67 -0.10 -4.89
C ILE A 83 -17.49 0.26 -3.99
N VAL A 84 -17.01 -0.69 -3.19
CA VAL A 84 -15.74 -0.56 -2.49
C VAL A 84 -14.69 -1.35 -3.24
N GLN A 85 -13.52 -0.78 -3.40
CA GLN A 85 -12.37 -1.46 -3.98
C GLN A 85 -11.23 -1.54 -2.96
N LEU A 86 -10.66 -2.74 -2.83
CA LEU A 86 -9.38 -3.00 -2.18
C LEU A 86 -8.42 -3.52 -3.24
N SER A 87 -7.18 -3.04 -3.23
CA SER A 87 -6.13 -3.42 -4.17
C SER A 87 -4.80 -3.47 -3.47
N ASP A 88 -3.86 -4.27 -4.02
CA ASP A 88 -2.45 -4.26 -3.63
C ASP A 88 -2.26 -4.50 -2.12
N LEU A 89 -2.92 -5.53 -1.59
CA LEU A 89 -2.90 -5.84 -0.16
C LEU A 89 -1.55 -6.36 0.31
N HIS A 90 -0.85 -7.14 -0.54
CA HIS A 90 0.51 -7.61 -0.31
C HIS A 90 0.73 -8.13 1.12
N ILE A 91 -0.06 -9.14 1.53
CA ILE A 91 0.06 -9.72 2.86
C ILE A 91 1.50 -10.16 3.14
N GLY A 92 2.02 -9.83 4.32
CA GLY A 92 3.39 -10.15 4.71
C GLY A 92 3.83 -9.36 5.93
N GLU A 93 5.14 -9.28 6.15
CA GLU A 93 5.69 -8.58 7.32
C GLU A 93 5.30 -7.09 7.40
N PHE A 94 5.15 -6.44 6.23
CA PHE A 94 4.78 -5.03 6.16
C PHE A 94 3.27 -4.78 6.13
N MET A 95 2.48 -5.78 5.76
CA MET A 95 1.02 -5.78 5.77
C MET A 95 0.52 -7.04 6.47
N PRO A 96 0.62 -7.12 7.78
CA PRO A 96 0.17 -8.28 8.53
C PRO A 96 -1.36 -8.39 8.48
N ARG A 97 -1.87 -9.55 8.84
CA ARG A 97 -3.29 -9.90 8.85
C ARG A 97 -4.17 -8.85 9.53
N GLU A 98 -3.70 -8.27 10.63
CA GLU A 98 -4.42 -7.26 11.40
C GLU A 98 -4.66 -5.97 10.61
N GLU A 99 -3.72 -5.59 9.75
CA GLU A 99 -3.87 -4.40 8.90
C GLU A 99 -4.84 -4.66 7.75
N ILE A 100 -4.87 -5.88 7.20
CA ILE A 100 -5.90 -6.28 6.23
C ILE A 100 -7.27 -6.27 6.90
N ALA A 101 -7.39 -6.83 8.10
CA ALA A 101 -8.63 -6.77 8.88
C ALA A 101 -9.10 -5.33 9.13
N ARG A 102 -8.17 -4.41 9.39
CA ARG A 102 -8.45 -2.99 9.54
C ARG A 102 -8.99 -2.38 8.23
N ALA A 103 -8.36 -2.67 7.08
CA ALA A 103 -8.82 -2.21 5.78
C ALA A 103 -10.22 -2.74 5.46
N VAL A 104 -10.49 -4.02 5.73
CA VAL A 104 -11.81 -4.66 5.57
C VAL A 104 -12.86 -3.99 6.47
N ASN A 105 -12.53 -3.68 7.72
CA ASN A 105 -13.45 -2.98 8.63
C ASN A 105 -13.76 -1.56 8.13
N MET A 106 -12.76 -0.85 7.61
CA MET A 106 -12.95 0.47 7.00
C MET A 106 -13.87 0.37 5.77
N ALA A 107 -13.64 -0.61 4.90
CA ALA A 107 -14.50 -0.88 3.74
C ALA A 107 -15.95 -1.17 4.17
N ASN A 108 -16.16 -2.02 5.16
CA ASN A 108 -17.47 -2.37 5.68
C ASN A 108 -18.23 -1.15 6.29
N SER A 109 -17.49 -0.19 6.87
CA SER A 109 -18.09 1.03 7.42
C SER A 109 -18.78 1.90 6.35
N LEU A 110 -18.37 1.75 5.09
CA LEU A 110 -18.95 2.44 3.94
C LEU A 110 -20.28 1.84 3.49
N LYS A 111 -20.64 0.65 3.99
CA LYS A 111 -21.84 -0.10 3.62
C LYS A 111 -21.94 -0.26 2.09
N PRO A 112 -20.96 -0.90 1.43
CA PRO A 112 -20.96 -1.08 -0.01
C PRO A 112 -22.08 -2.02 -0.46
N ASP A 113 -22.56 -1.83 -1.69
CA ASP A 113 -23.46 -2.76 -2.36
C ASP A 113 -22.67 -3.91 -3.01
N VAL A 114 -21.46 -3.60 -3.53
CA VAL A 114 -20.50 -4.54 -4.12
C VAL A 114 -19.13 -4.30 -3.52
N ALA A 115 -18.38 -5.36 -3.28
CA ALA A 115 -16.96 -5.29 -2.97
C ALA A 115 -16.14 -5.90 -4.12
N VAL A 116 -15.08 -5.21 -4.53
CA VAL A 116 -14.12 -5.71 -5.52
C VAL A 116 -12.72 -5.72 -4.93
N VAL A 117 -11.95 -6.77 -5.21
CA VAL A 117 -10.57 -6.91 -4.76
C VAL A 117 -9.70 -7.20 -5.97
N THR A 118 -8.85 -6.23 -6.33
CA THR A 118 -8.19 -6.21 -7.63
C THR A 118 -6.73 -6.66 -7.54
N GLY A 119 -6.54 -7.90 -7.05
CA GLY A 119 -5.26 -8.62 -7.08
C GLY A 119 -4.20 -8.11 -6.12
N ASP A 120 -3.01 -8.66 -6.32
CA ASP A 120 -1.82 -8.42 -5.51
C ASP A 120 -2.08 -8.69 -4.02
N PHE A 121 -2.64 -9.89 -3.75
CA PHE A 121 -2.90 -10.38 -2.40
C PHE A 121 -1.61 -10.71 -1.67
N VAL A 122 -0.61 -11.22 -2.43
CA VAL A 122 0.71 -11.62 -1.95
C VAL A 122 1.81 -10.78 -2.62
N SER A 123 3.01 -10.79 -2.05
CA SER A 123 4.23 -10.26 -2.68
C SER A 123 5.10 -11.38 -3.26
N GLY A 124 5.04 -12.57 -2.68
CA GLY A 124 5.84 -13.73 -3.07
C GLY A 124 5.23 -15.06 -2.66
N GLU A 125 5.91 -16.14 -3.06
CA GLU A 125 5.44 -17.52 -2.95
C GLU A 125 5.15 -18.00 -1.51
N HIS A 126 5.84 -17.41 -0.52
CA HIS A 126 5.73 -17.85 0.89
C HIS A 126 4.81 -16.99 1.73
N ASP A 127 4.15 -15.99 1.13
CA ASP A 127 3.23 -15.14 1.86
C ASP A 127 1.94 -15.90 2.22
N PRO A 128 1.32 -15.60 3.36
CA PRO A 128 0.16 -16.32 3.86
C PRO A 128 -1.13 -15.92 3.13
N LEU A 129 -1.28 -16.36 1.86
CA LEU A 129 -2.42 -16.06 1.00
C LEU A 129 -3.77 -16.42 1.66
N GLU A 130 -3.83 -17.56 2.37
CA GLU A 130 -5.05 -17.99 3.04
C GLU A 130 -5.50 -16.99 4.11
N ASP A 131 -4.58 -16.44 4.88
CA ASP A 131 -4.89 -15.41 5.88
C ASP A 131 -5.43 -14.13 5.22
N CYS A 132 -4.87 -13.75 4.07
CA CYS A 132 -5.36 -12.61 3.29
C CYS A 132 -6.81 -12.84 2.85
N VAL A 133 -7.08 -13.95 2.20
CA VAL A 133 -8.41 -14.29 1.67
C VAL A 133 -9.42 -14.48 2.79
N ALA A 134 -9.01 -15.07 3.92
CA ALA A 134 -9.85 -15.20 5.11
C ALA A 134 -10.27 -13.83 5.70
N GLU A 135 -9.39 -12.82 5.65
CA GLU A 135 -9.79 -11.47 6.07
C GLU A 135 -10.68 -10.79 5.01
N ILE A 136 -10.36 -10.92 3.73
CA ILE A 136 -11.18 -10.40 2.61
C ILE A 136 -12.61 -10.95 2.67
N SER A 137 -12.78 -12.23 3.04
CA SER A 137 -14.09 -12.87 3.12
C SER A 137 -15.05 -12.25 4.14
N LYS A 138 -14.53 -11.42 5.03
CA LYS A 138 -15.33 -10.64 6.01
C LYS A 138 -15.90 -9.35 5.44
N LEU A 139 -15.66 -9.04 4.16
CA LEU A 139 -16.33 -7.94 3.46
C LEU A 139 -17.84 -8.18 3.41
N ARG A 140 -18.60 -7.13 3.68
CA ARG A 140 -20.07 -7.19 3.75
C ARG A 140 -20.67 -6.37 2.62
N ALA A 141 -20.91 -7.03 1.50
CA ALA A 141 -21.54 -6.44 0.32
C ALA A 141 -22.69 -7.35 -0.15
N PRO A 142 -23.95 -6.86 -0.19
CA PRO A 142 -25.10 -7.68 -0.56
C PRO A 142 -25.02 -8.34 -1.92
N LEU A 143 -24.32 -7.71 -2.88
CA LEU A 143 -24.11 -8.25 -4.23
C LEU A 143 -22.81 -9.07 -4.33
N GLY A 144 -22.17 -9.36 -3.20
CA GLY A 144 -21.00 -10.22 -3.13
C GLY A 144 -19.66 -9.49 -3.17
N THR A 145 -18.63 -10.31 -2.96
CA THR A 145 -17.23 -9.92 -3.09
C THR A 145 -16.64 -10.60 -4.31
N TRP A 146 -16.07 -9.81 -5.19
CA TRP A 146 -15.51 -10.23 -6.47
C TRP A 146 -14.03 -9.89 -6.53
N GLY A 147 -13.22 -10.81 -7.04
CA GLY A 147 -11.78 -10.60 -7.16
C GLY A 147 -11.28 -10.85 -8.56
N CYS A 148 -10.07 -10.41 -8.83
CA CYS A 148 -9.24 -10.86 -9.95
C CYS A 148 -7.80 -11.01 -9.46
N ASN A 149 -6.99 -11.80 -10.18
CA ASN A 149 -5.55 -11.89 -9.90
C ASN A 149 -4.83 -10.62 -10.35
N GLY A 150 -3.80 -10.25 -9.61
CA GLY A 150 -2.79 -9.28 -10.02
C GLY A 150 -1.56 -9.95 -10.62
N ASN A 151 -0.52 -9.18 -10.86
CA ASN A 151 0.73 -9.72 -11.39
C ASN A 151 1.54 -10.50 -10.34
N HIS A 152 1.37 -10.18 -9.07
CA HIS A 152 2.07 -10.88 -7.99
C HIS A 152 1.57 -12.30 -7.79
N GLU A 153 0.30 -12.59 -7.97
CA GLU A 153 -0.23 -13.97 -7.99
C GLU A 153 0.41 -14.79 -9.09
N ILE A 154 0.63 -14.20 -10.29
CA ILE A 154 1.31 -14.87 -11.42
C ILE A 154 2.77 -15.14 -11.05
N TYR A 155 3.50 -14.15 -10.52
CA TYR A 155 4.89 -14.31 -10.14
C TYR A 155 5.10 -15.32 -9.02
N ALA A 156 4.16 -15.40 -8.07
CA ALA A 156 4.18 -16.36 -6.97
C ALA A 156 3.63 -17.76 -7.35
N GLY A 157 3.07 -17.93 -8.56
CA GLY A 157 2.37 -19.18 -8.94
C GLY A 157 1.12 -19.45 -8.11
N ALA A 158 0.53 -18.40 -7.53
CA ALA A 158 -0.55 -18.49 -6.56
C ALA A 158 -1.96 -18.34 -7.15
N GLU A 159 -2.10 -18.12 -8.48
CA GLU A 159 -3.37 -17.83 -9.16
C GLU A 159 -4.46 -18.89 -8.90
N ASN A 160 -4.10 -20.18 -8.99
CA ASN A 160 -5.05 -21.25 -8.77
C ASN A 160 -5.40 -21.42 -7.30
N ALA A 161 -4.43 -21.19 -6.40
CA ALA A 161 -4.66 -21.21 -4.96
C ALA A 161 -5.60 -20.05 -4.53
N ALA A 162 -5.41 -18.85 -5.08
CA ALA A 162 -6.28 -17.72 -4.84
C ALA A 162 -7.72 -18.02 -5.29
N GLU A 163 -7.90 -18.56 -6.49
CA GLU A 163 -9.22 -18.94 -7.01
C GLU A 163 -9.92 -19.98 -6.11
N GLN A 164 -9.20 -21.03 -5.70
CA GLN A 164 -9.75 -22.05 -4.81
C GLN A 164 -10.15 -21.49 -3.44
N LEU A 165 -9.32 -20.63 -2.87
CA LEU A 165 -9.62 -19.98 -1.59
C LEU A 165 -10.83 -19.04 -1.72
N PHE A 166 -10.93 -18.24 -2.78
CA PHE A 166 -12.11 -17.42 -3.01
C PHE A 166 -13.38 -18.26 -3.07
N GLN A 167 -13.37 -19.36 -3.81
CA GLN A 167 -14.51 -20.28 -3.89
C GLN A 167 -14.83 -20.91 -2.52
N GLN A 168 -13.82 -21.34 -1.77
CA GLN A 168 -13.99 -21.91 -0.43
C GLN A 168 -14.69 -20.94 0.54
N TYR A 169 -14.37 -19.67 0.45
CA TYR A 169 -14.98 -18.60 1.27
C TYR A 169 -16.25 -17.99 0.65
N GLY A 170 -16.81 -18.60 -0.41
CA GLY A 170 -18.06 -18.14 -1.03
C GLY A 170 -17.94 -16.84 -1.83
N MET A 171 -16.73 -16.47 -2.20
CA MET A 171 -16.43 -15.35 -3.09
C MET A 171 -16.13 -15.85 -4.49
N LYS A 172 -16.09 -14.94 -5.48
CA LYS A 172 -15.75 -15.29 -6.86
C LYS A 172 -14.53 -14.50 -7.32
N LEU A 173 -13.55 -15.22 -7.87
CA LEU A 173 -12.40 -14.66 -8.54
C LEU A 173 -12.57 -14.81 -10.03
N LEU A 174 -12.60 -13.69 -10.76
CA LEU A 174 -12.82 -13.65 -12.20
C LEU A 174 -11.49 -13.78 -12.96
N ARG A 175 -11.47 -14.66 -13.96
CA ARG A 175 -10.30 -14.89 -14.81
C ARG A 175 -10.75 -14.82 -16.28
N GLN A 176 -10.53 -13.66 -16.93
CA GLN A 176 -10.92 -13.43 -18.33
C GLN A 176 -12.42 -13.70 -18.60
N GLU A 177 -13.24 -13.48 -17.62
CA GLU A 177 -14.69 -13.64 -17.68
C GLU A 177 -15.37 -12.39 -17.13
N ASN A 178 -16.62 -12.19 -17.48
CA ASN A 178 -17.50 -11.17 -16.93
C ASN A 178 -18.59 -11.83 -16.05
N THR A 179 -19.27 -11.01 -15.28
CA THR A 179 -20.41 -11.46 -14.50
C THR A 179 -21.50 -10.39 -14.55
N GLU A 180 -22.72 -10.86 -14.42
CA GLU A 180 -23.90 -10.00 -14.37
C GLU A 180 -24.33 -9.82 -12.90
N LEU A 181 -24.51 -8.58 -12.48
CA LEU A 181 -25.07 -8.24 -11.17
C LEU A 181 -26.46 -7.63 -11.36
N ASN A 182 -27.38 -7.98 -10.47
CA ASN A 182 -28.72 -7.37 -10.44
C ASN A 182 -28.83 -6.46 -9.21
N PHE A 183 -29.04 -5.18 -9.44
CA PHE A 183 -29.23 -4.20 -8.39
C PHE A 183 -30.51 -3.43 -8.61
N ARG A 184 -31.46 -3.52 -7.68
CA ARG A 184 -32.78 -2.88 -7.74
C ARG A 184 -33.54 -3.15 -9.04
N GLY A 185 -33.38 -4.36 -9.60
CA GLY A 185 -34.05 -4.77 -10.84
C GLY A 185 -33.33 -4.37 -12.13
N GLU A 186 -32.21 -3.66 -12.03
CA GLU A 186 -31.36 -3.31 -13.17
C GLU A 186 -30.17 -4.23 -13.26
N ARG A 187 -29.69 -4.47 -14.48
CA ARG A 187 -28.52 -5.31 -14.73
C ARG A 187 -27.28 -4.47 -14.93
N LEU A 188 -26.21 -4.86 -14.24
CA LEU A 188 -24.86 -4.35 -14.43
C LEU A 188 -24.00 -5.48 -14.98
N ASN A 189 -23.27 -5.20 -16.07
CA ASN A 189 -22.46 -6.19 -16.80
C ASN A 189 -21.03 -5.68 -16.96
#